data_e24600803b10160b7b62cf7f071d9f04
#
_entry.id   e24600803b10160b7b62cf7f071d9f04
#
_cell.length_a   1.000
_cell.length_b   1.000
_cell.length_c   1.000
_cell.angle_alpha   90.00
_cell.angle_beta   90.00
_cell.angle_gamma   90.00
#
_symmetry.space_group_name_H-M   'P 1'
#
loop_
_entity.id
_entity.type
_entity.pdbx_description
1 polymer ?
#
loop_
_entity_poly.entity_id
_entity_poly.type
_entity_poly.pdbx_seq_one_letter_code
_entity_poly.pdbx_strand_id
1 'polypeptide(L)'
;MPIPNAINTYLVGDVLVDAGGRTDKNVILKELRGRHLSAHALTHAHPDHQGASHAVCEELGVPFWVPEADVAAAERPELIRERQPDHPMSRLMYTIFHGPGHAVDRVLHEGDEVADFVVLDTPGHSAGHMSLWRESDRTLILGDVLNSMDPFLAIPGLREPKSFFTPDPAENRRSAKRLGRLEPLLVLFGHGPPVRDTRKFVSFCASL
;
A
#
# COMPACT_ATOMS: atom_id res chain seq x y z
N MET A 1 -12.87 0.14 19.32
CA MET A 1 -11.91 -0.88 18.86
C MET A 1 -11.57 -0.56 17.42
N PRO A 2 -10.32 -0.67 16.99
CA PRO A 2 -9.98 -0.49 15.58
C PRO A 2 -10.72 -1.55 14.75
N ILE A 3 -11.15 -1.18 13.57
CA ILE A 3 -11.80 -2.09 12.60
C ILE A 3 -10.70 -3.05 12.10
N PRO A 4 -10.84 -4.37 12.28
CA PRO A 4 -9.84 -5.30 11.77
C PRO A 4 -9.68 -5.18 10.27
N ASN A 5 -8.44 -5.22 9.79
CA ASN A 5 -8.06 -5.08 8.38
C ASN A 5 -8.49 -3.75 7.73
N ALA A 6 -8.78 -2.70 8.51
CA ALA A 6 -9.08 -1.39 7.93
C ALA A 6 -7.86 -0.82 7.20
N ILE A 7 -6.67 -1.00 7.76
CA ILE A 7 -5.37 -0.70 7.16
C ILE A 7 -4.47 -1.90 7.44
N ASN A 8 -3.78 -2.40 6.45
CA ASN A 8 -2.88 -3.53 6.57
C ASN A 8 -1.43 -3.11 6.33
N THR A 9 -0.54 -3.68 7.12
CA THR A 9 0.91 -3.67 6.91
C THR A 9 1.40 -5.10 6.85
N TYR A 10 2.50 -5.36 6.16
CA TYR A 10 2.99 -6.72 5.94
C TYR A 10 4.47 -6.80 6.31
N LEU A 11 4.85 -7.90 6.93
CA LEU A 11 6.24 -8.27 7.10
C LEU A 11 6.55 -9.39 6.09
N VAL A 12 7.38 -9.10 5.10
CA VAL A 12 7.83 -10.06 4.08
C VAL A 12 9.32 -10.30 4.26
N GLY A 13 9.68 -11.53 4.66
CA GLY A 13 11.04 -11.77 5.11
C GLY A 13 11.40 -10.85 6.29
N ASP A 14 12.36 -9.97 6.09
CA ASP A 14 12.81 -8.95 7.03
C ASP A 14 12.51 -7.52 6.56
N VAL A 15 11.62 -7.34 5.57
CA VAL A 15 11.19 -6.03 5.09
C VAL A 15 9.77 -5.74 5.55
N LEU A 16 9.56 -4.58 6.19
CA LEU A 16 8.22 -4.07 6.50
C LEU A 16 7.65 -3.39 5.26
N VAL A 17 6.46 -3.79 4.83
CA VAL A 17 5.72 -3.15 3.73
C VAL A 17 4.55 -2.36 4.32
N ASP A 18 4.54 -1.06 4.05
CA ASP A 18 3.64 -0.05 4.59
C ASP A 18 3.71 0.10 6.12
N ALA A 19 3.28 1.24 6.64
CA ALA A 19 3.38 1.57 8.05
C ALA A 19 2.12 2.21 8.66
N GLY A 20 0.98 2.10 7.97
CA GLY A 20 -0.27 2.65 8.48
C GLY A 20 -0.27 4.18 8.61
N GLY A 21 -1.16 4.72 9.42
CA GLY A 21 -1.23 6.12 9.76
C GLY A 21 -0.28 6.52 10.89
N ARG A 22 -0.11 7.82 11.14
CA ARG A 22 0.82 8.37 12.14
C ARG A 22 0.66 7.81 13.56
N THR A 23 -0.53 7.34 13.92
CA THR A 23 -0.83 6.80 15.25
C THR A 23 -0.47 5.33 15.39
N ASP A 24 -0.19 4.63 14.29
CA ASP A 24 0.01 3.18 14.29
C ASP A 24 1.44 2.77 14.67
N LYS A 25 2.37 3.74 14.76
CA LYS A 25 3.78 3.46 15.07
C LYS A 25 3.98 2.56 16.29
N ASN A 26 3.27 2.83 17.39
CA ASN A 26 3.46 2.07 18.64
C ASN A 26 2.99 0.62 18.50
N VAL A 27 1.93 0.38 17.73
CA VAL A 27 1.44 -0.97 17.43
C VAL A 27 2.46 -1.70 16.56
N ILE A 28 2.92 -1.06 15.49
CA ILE A 28 3.92 -1.62 14.56
C ILE A 28 5.22 -1.95 15.31
N LEU A 29 5.79 -1.00 16.05
CA LEU A 29 7.02 -1.20 16.81
C LEU A 29 6.88 -2.31 17.88
N LYS A 30 5.70 -2.45 18.48
CA LYS A 30 5.42 -3.54 19.42
C LYS A 30 5.43 -4.90 18.72
N GLU A 31 4.77 -5.01 17.57
CA GLU A 31 4.71 -6.28 16.78
C GLU A 31 6.06 -6.66 16.19
N LEU A 32 6.92 -5.67 15.91
CA LEU A 32 8.27 -5.88 15.39
C LEU A 32 9.32 -6.13 16.49
N ARG A 33 8.95 -6.04 17.78
CA ARG A 33 9.91 -6.19 18.87
C ARG A 33 10.62 -7.53 18.83
N GLY A 34 11.96 -7.47 18.83
CA GLY A 34 12.82 -8.66 18.75
C GLY A 34 12.96 -9.27 17.36
N ARG A 35 12.38 -8.64 16.34
CA ARG A 35 12.61 -8.99 14.93
C ARG A 35 13.70 -8.12 14.35
N HIS A 36 14.52 -8.68 13.48
CA HIS A 36 15.43 -7.92 12.64
C HIS A 36 14.68 -7.43 11.41
N LEU A 37 14.79 -6.14 11.11
CA LEU A 37 14.37 -5.57 9.83
C LEU A 37 15.58 -5.11 9.05
N SER A 38 15.58 -5.38 7.75
CA SER A 38 16.59 -4.89 6.81
C SER A 38 16.17 -3.59 6.13
N ALA A 39 14.84 -3.37 5.98
CA ALA A 39 14.28 -2.18 5.34
C ALA A 39 12.79 -1.96 5.67
N HIS A 40 12.32 -0.76 5.35
CA HIS A 40 10.90 -0.44 5.23
C HIS A 40 10.60 -0.04 3.78
N ALA A 41 9.67 -0.75 3.13
CA ALA A 41 9.21 -0.48 1.76
C ALA A 41 7.79 0.08 1.78
N LEU A 42 7.48 0.98 0.85
CA LEU A 42 6.18 1.61 0.71
C LEU A 42 5.52 1.17 -0.60
N THR A 43 4.27 0.70 -0.54
CA THR A 43 3.51 0.42 -1.77
C THR A 43 3.16 1.70 -2.52
N HIS A 44 2.83 2.76 -1.80
CA HIS A 44 2.52 4.08 -2.34
C HIS A 44 2.48 5.15 -1.24
N ALA A 45 2.65 6.42 -1.64
CA ALA A 45 2.73 7.53 -0.71
C ALA A 45 1.34 8.10 -0.35
N HIS A 46 0.48 7.31 0.32
CA HIS A 46 -0.73 7.83 0.94
C HIS A 46 -0.60 7.92 2.47
N PRO A 47 -1.37 8.81 3.14
CA PRO A 47 -1.16 9.10 4.56
C PRO A 47 -1.38 7.89 5.47
N ASP A 48 -2.27 6.99 5.10
CA ASP A 48 -2.60 5.76 5.83
C ASP A 48 -1.71 4.56 5.49
N HIS A 49 -0.71 4.76 4.62
CA HIS A 49 0.34 3.79 4.32
C HIS A 49 1.72 4.25 4.79
N GLN A 50 2.01 5.58 4.69
CA GLN A 50 3.31 6.11 5.10
C GLN A 50 3.28 6.89 6.43
N GLY A 51 2.13 7.05 7.08
CA GLY A 51 1.97 7.95 8.21
C GLY A 51 2.92 7.68 9.38
N ALA A 52 3.27 6.43 9.63
CA ALA A 52 4.25 6.07 10.65
C ALA A 52 5.66 5.75 10.08
N SER A 53 5.89 5.82 8.77
CA SER A 53 7.15 5.43 8.13
C SER A 53 8.37 6.14 8.72
N HIS A 54 8.32 7.47 8.86
CA HIS A 54 9.41 8.24 9.48
C HIS A 54 9.76 7.70 10.88
N ALA A 55 8.75 7.51 11.72
CA ALA A 55 8.97 7.05 13.08
C ALA A 55 9.50 5.61 13.15
N VAL A 56 9.10 4.75 12.22
CA VAL A 56 9.59 3.37 12.10
C VAL A 56 11.05 3.36 11.65
N CYS A 57 11.39 4.11 10.61
CA CYS A 57 12.77 4.19 10.10
C CYS A 57 13.73 4.76 11.16
N GLU A 58 13.36 5.86 11.82
CA GLU A 58 14.18 6.48 12.88
C GLU A 58 14.39 5.54 14.09
N GLU A 59 13.31 4.90 14.57
CA GLU A 59 13.37 4.06 15.77
C GLU A 59 14.16 2.77 15.54
N LEU A 60 14.06 2.19 14.34
CA LEU A 60 14.70 0.91 14.00
C LEU A 60 16.01 1.07 13.24
N GLY A 61 16.34 2.28 12.77
CA GLY A 61 17.55 2.57 12.00
C GLY A 61 17.59 1.83 10.67
N VAL A 62 16.43 1.69 9.99
CA VAL A 62 16.31 0.95 8.72
C VAL A 62 16.12 1.88 7.53
N PRO A 63 16.66 1.51 6.35
CA PRO A 63 16.49 2.30 5.13
C PRO A 63 15.04 2.29 4.64
N PHE A 64 14.64 3.41 4.00
CA PHE A 64 13.32 3.63 3.44
C PHE A 64 13.32 3.45 1.91
N TRP A 65 12.50 2.53 1.41
CA TRP A 65 12.40 2.17 0.01
C TRP A 65 11.05 2.61 -0.57
N VAL A 66 11.06 3.36 -1.67
CA VAL A 66 9.84 3.99 -2.20
C VAL A 66 9.81 3.86 -3.73
N PRO A 67 8.64 3.59 -4.34
CA PRO A 67 8.49 3.60 -5.80
C PRO A 67 8.82 4.99 -6.38
N GLU A 68 9.47 5.02 -7.53
CA GLU A 68 10.08 6.24 -8.13
C GLU A 68 9.13 7.45 -8.17
N ALA A 69 7.93 7.29 -8.71
CA ALA A 69 7.02 8.44 -8.90
C ALA A 69 6.41 8.96 -7.58
N ASP A 70 6.53 8.21 -6.48
CA ASP A 70 6.04 8.63 -5.16
C ASP A 70 7.14 9.16 -4.22
N VAL A 71 8.43 9.11 -4.61
CA VAL A 71 9.56 9.60 -3.81
C VAL A 71 9.33 11.02 -3.27
N ALA A 72 8.99 11.96 -4.16
CA ALA A 72 8.79 13.35 -3.74
C ALA A 72 7.64 13.52 -2.72
N ALA A 73 6.59 12.68 -2.80
CA ALA A 73 5.47 12.70 -1.87
C ALA A 73 5.81 12.01 -0.54
N ALA A 74 6.68 11.00 -0.57
CA ALA A 74 7.17 10.33 0.63
C ALA A 74 8.09 11.23 1.46
N GLU A 75 8.93 12.03 0.80
CA GLU A 75 9.81 13.00 1.45
C GLU A 75 9.10 14.28 1.88
N ARG A 76 8.07 14.70 1.12
CA ARG A 76 7.28 15.91 1.33
C ARG A 76 5.79 15.59 1.32
N PRO A 77 5.21 15.19 2.47
CA PRO A 77 3.84 14.70 2.55
C PRO A 77 2.76 15.71 2.10
N GLU A 78 3.07 17.01 2.10
CA GLU A 78 2.18 18.04 1.54
C GLU A 78 1.84 17.79 0.07
N LEU A 79 2.76 17.19 -0.69
CA LEU A 79 2.53 16.83 -2.11
C LEU A 79 1.50 15.72 -2.29
N ILE A 80 1.28 14.89 -1.29
CA ILE A 80 0.20 13.88 -1.33
C ILE A 80 -1.14 14.57 -1.55
N ARG A 81 -1.38 15.63 -0.78
CA ARG A 81 -2.63 16.40 -0.88
C ARG A 81 -2.79 17.08 -2.24
N GLU A 82 -1.69 17.60 -2.81
CA GLU A 82 -1.70 18.26 -4.11
C GLU A 82 -1.97 17.29 -5.26
N ARG A 83 -1.55 16.02 -5.10
CA ARG A 83 -1.70 14.96 -6.09
C ARG A 83 -3.04 14.23 -6.01
N GLN A 84 -3.79 14.41 -4.93
CA GLN A 84 -5.11 13.81 -4.74
C GLN A 84 -6.22 14.71 -5.33
N PRO A 85 -7.35 14.11 -5.78
CA PRO A 85 -8.53 14.89 -6.13
C PRO A 85 -8.96 15.82 -4.98
N ASP A 86 -9.34 17.05 -5.33
CA ASP A 86 -9.78 18.03 -4.34
C ASP A 86 -11.16 17.68 -3.78
N HIS A 87 -11.17 16.95 -2.67
CA HIS A 87 -12.37 16.46 -2.02
C HIS A 87 -12.29 16.63 -0.49
N PRO A 88 -13.36 17.02 0.20
CA PRO A 88 -13.35 17.21 1.66
C PRO A 88 -12.87 15.96 2.43
N MET A 89 -13.25 14.77 1.96
CA MET A 89 -12.83 13.51 2.59
C MET A 89 -11.34 13.25 2.44
N SER A 90 -10.75 13.53 1.27
CA SER A 90 -9.31 13.40 1.05
C SER A 90 -8.52 14.31 2.00
N ARG A 91 -8.99 15.56 2.15
CA ARG A 91 -8.39 16.54 3.09
C ARG A 91 -8.51 16.09 4.54
N LEU A 92 -9.67 15.53 4.94
CA LEU A 92 -9.90 15.01 6.28
C LEU A 92 -8.98 13.81 6.58
N MET A 93 -8.92 12.83 5.67
CA MET A 93 -8.08 11.65 5.83
C MET A 93 -6.59 12.03 5.87
N TYR A 94 -6.15 12.95 5.01
CA TYR A 94 -4.81 13.51 5.11
C TYR A 94 -4.54 14.07 6.53
N THR A 95 -5.42 14.90 7.04
CA THR A 95 -5.26 15.53 8.37
C THR A 95 -5.17 14.49 9.50
N ILE A 96 -5.91 13.39 9.40
CA ILE A 96 -5.94 12.34 10.42
C ILE A 96 -4.68 11.47 10.38
N PHE A 97 -4.28 11.02 9.19
CA PHE A 97 -3.32 9.93 9.03
C PHE A 97 -1.90 10.39 8.70
N HIS A 98 -1.69 11.60 8.13
CA HIS A 98 -0.36 12.01 7.68
C HIS A 98 0.64 12.09 8.83
N GLY A 99 1.85 11.64 8.57
CA GLY A 99 3.03 11.80 9.41
C GLY A 99 4.08 12.67 8.74
N PRO A 100 5.24 12.88 9.38
CA PRO A 100 6.38 13.54 8.76
C PRO A 100 6.88 12.76 7.54
N GLY A 101 7.48 13.47 6.57
CA GLY A 101 8.23 12.84 5.49
C GLY A 101 9.52 12.21 6.01
N HIS A 102 10.09 11.31 5.22
CA HIS A 102 11.38 10.69 5.49
C HIS A 102 12.20 10.62 4.20
N ALA A 103 13.52 10.82 4.31
CA ALA A 103 14.42 10.74 3.17
C ALA A 103 14.40 9.32 2.58
N VAL A 104 14.35 9.22 1.26
CA VAL A 104 14.32 7.93 0.57
C VAL A 104 15.74 7.44 0.34
N ASP A 105 16.06 6.25 0.86
CA ASP A 105 17.37 5.63 0.72
C ASP A 105 17.49 4.79 -0.56
N ARG A 106 16.39 4.18 -1.00
CA ARG A 106 16.34 3.39 -2.24
C ARG A 106 15.06 3.66 -3.02
N VAL A 107 15.24 3.98 -4.29
CA VAL A 107 14.13 4.06 -5.26
C VAL A 107 13.86 2.67 -5.81
N LEU A 108 12.58 2.28 -5.83
CA LEU A 108 12.12 1.00 -6.37
C LEU A 108 11.54 1.19 -7.77
N HIS A 109 11.84 0.23 -8.65
CA HIS A 109 11.38 0.18 -10.03
C HIS A 109 10.76 -1.18 -10.34
N GLU A 110 9.98 -1.26 -11.40
CA GLU A 110 9.46 -2.53 -11.94
C GLU A 110 10.58 -3.58 -12.07
N GLY A 111 10.37 -4.77 -11.52
CA GLY A 111 11.32 -5.86 -11.56
C GLY A 111 12.33 -5.90 -10.42
N ASP A 112 12.40 -4.85 -9.59
CA ASP A 112 13.20 -4.91 -8.36
C ASP A 112 12.66 -5.95 -7.38
N GLU A 113 13.49 -6.37 -6.44
CA GLU A 113 13.12 -7.31 -5.39
C GLU A 113 12.95 -6.62 -4.04
N VAL A 114 11.84 -6.96 -3.36
CA VAL A 114 11.54 -6.67 -1.97
C VAL A 114 11.41 -8.01 -1.24
N ALA A 115 12.43 -8.41 -0.50
CA ALA A 115 12.63 -9.78 -0.01
C ALA A 115 12.54 -10.80 -1.17
N ASP A 116 11.56 -11.70 -1.16
CA ASP A 116 11.31 -12.70 -2.21
C ASP A 116 10.13 -12.35 -3.13
N PHE A 117 9.73 -11.08 -3.13
CA PHE A 117 8.71 -10.54 -4.02
C PHE A 117 9.30 -9.64 -5.10
N VAL A 118 8.74 -9.69 -6.30
CA VAL A 118 9.08 -8.79 -7.40
C VAL A 118 8.14 -7.59 -7.40
N VAL A 119 8.70 -6.41 -7.58
CA VAL A 119 7.96 -5.15 -7.73
C VAL A 119 7.25 -5.13 -9.09
N LEU A 120 5.97 -4.81 -9.08
CA LEU A 120 5.16 -4.56 -10.26
C LEU A 120 4.61 -3.14 -10.19
N ASP A 121 4.91 -2.30 -11.18
CA ASP A 121 4.31 -0.97 -11.28
C ASP A 121 2.81 -1.10 -11.55
N THR A 122 2.01 -0.48 -10.70
CA THR A 122 0.55 -0.53 -10.76
C THR A 122 -0.06 0.86 -10.53
N PRO A 123 0.30 1.84 -11.38
CA PRO A 123 -0.14 3.23 -11.21
C PRO A 123 -1.64 3.40 -11.33
N GLY A 124 -2.13 4.56 -10.86
CA GLY A 124 -3.51 5.00 -10.98
C GLY A 124 -4.11 5.43 -9.65
N HIS A 125 -3.98 4.62 -8.60
CA HIS A 125 -4.34 5.00 -7.22
C HIS A 125 -3.38 6.05 -6.64
N SER A 126 -2.09 5.91 -6.90
CA SER A 126 -1.09 6.97 -6.90
C SER A 126 -0.25 6.88 -8.17
N ALA A 127 0.58 7.90 -8.43
CA ALA A 127 1.45 7.89 -9.61
C ALA A 127 2.53 6.80 -9.52
N GLY A 128 3.04 6.54 -8.32
CA GLY A 128 4.09 5.56 -8.05
C GLY A 128 3.59 4.25 -7.43
N HIS A 129 2.28 4.02 -7.41
CA HIS A 129 1.76 2.81 -6.77
C HIS A 129 2.41 1.55 -7.33
N MET A 130 2.86 0.65 -6.43
CA MET A 130 3.39 -0.66 -6.77
C MET A 130 2.65 -1.78 -6.05
N SER A 131 2.64 -2.95 -6.66
CA SER A 131 2.24 -4.22 -6.05
C SER A 131 3.44 -5.15 -5.95
N LEU A 132 3.37 -6.15 -5.07
CA LEU A 132 4.45 -7.11 -4.89
C LEU A 132 3.96 -8.51 -5.26
N TRP A 133 4.69 -9.18 -6.15
CA TRP A 133 4.34 -10.50 -6.66
C TRP A 133 5.38 -11.54 -6.29
N ARG A 134 4.93 -12.66 -5.74
CA ARG A 134 5.78 -13.83 -5.51
C ARG A 134 5.27 -15.01 -6.33
N GLU A 135 6.09 -15.41 -7.32
CA GLU A 135 5.73 -16.47 -8.27
C GLU A 135 5.66 -17.85 -7.60
N SER A 136 6.53 -18.14 -6.64
CA SER A 136 6.70 -19.48 -6.06
C SER A 136 5.43 -20.05 -5.42
N ASP A 137 4.58 -19.19 -4.85
CA ASP A 137 3.29 -19.56 -4.24
C ASP A 137 2.11 -18.72 -4.77
N ARG A 138 2.37 -17.90 -5.78
CA ARG A 138 1.39 -17.02 -6.42
C ARG A 138 0.69 -16.09 -5.42
N THR A 139 1.47 -15.54 -4.47
CA THR A 139 1.00 -14.53 -3.52
C THR A 139 1.17 -13.13 -4.12
N LEU A 140 0.11 -12.34 -4.07
CA LEU A 140 0.07 -10.95 -4.52
C LEU A 140 -0.24 -10.02 -3.32
N ILE A 141 0.67 -9.10 -3.02
CA ILE A 141 0.39 -7.94 -2.16
C ILE A 141 -0.02 -6.81 -3.08
N LEU A 142 -1.30 -6.48 -3.06
CA LEU A 142 -1.94 -5.63 -4.06
C LEU A 142 -1.76 -4.14 -3.79
N GLY A 143 -1.51 -3.74 -2.52
CA GLY A 143 -1.69 -2.35 -2.10
C GLY A 143 -3.15 -1.93 -2.29
N ASP A 144 -3.37 -0.77 -2.87
CA ASP A 144 -4.68 -0.14 -3.02
C ASP A 144 -5.21 -0.10 -4.45
N VAL A 145 -4.72 -0.98 -5.34
CA VAL A 145 -5.32 -1.14 -6.68
C VAL A 145 -6.79 -1.54 -6.56
N LEU A 146 -7.11 -2.42 -5.60
CA LEU A 146 -8.47 -2.80 -5.21
C LEU A 146 -8.51 -2.98 -3.69
N ASN A 147 -9.71 -2.90 -3.11
CA ASN A 147 -9.97 -3.19 -1.72
C ASN A 147 -10.86 -4.44 -1.58
N SER A 148 -10.65 -5.26 -0.56
CA SER A 148 -11.53 -6.37 -0.22
C SER A 148 -12.56 -6.03 0.85
N MET A 149 -12.58 -4.78 1.31
CA MET A 149 -13.52 -4.23 2.27
C MET A 149 -13.74 -2.73 2.00
N ASP A 150 -14.92 -2.20 2.30
CA ASP A 150 -15.10 -0.75 2.37
C ASP A 150 -14.42 -0.23 3.65
N PRO A 151 -13.37 0.62 3.54
CA PRO A 151 -12.61 1.04 4.72
C PRO A 151 -13.41 1.93 5.68
N PHE A 152 -14.50 2.57 5.21
CA PHE A 152 -15.35 3.44 6.03
C PHE A 152 -16.50 2.70 6.70
N LEU A 153 -17.10 1.73 5.99
CA LEU A 153 -18.28 1.02 6.45
C LEU A 153 -17.97 -0.39 6.97
N ALA A 154 -16.73 -0.84 6.83
CA ALA A 154 -16.28 -2.20 7.17
C ALA A 154 -17.11 -3.31 6.49
N ILE A 155 -17.65 -3.02 5.29
CA ILE A 155 -18.45 -3.98 4.53
C ILE A 155 -17.51 -4.79 3.63
N PRO A 156 -17.41 -6.12 3.83
CA PRO A 156 -16.58 -6.99 2.99
C PRO A 156 -17.05 -7.01 1.53
N GLY A 157 -16.09 -7.20 0.62
CA GLY A 157 -16.34 -7.40 -0.80
C GLY A 157 -15.31 -6.64 -1.65
N LEU A 158 -14.97 -7.22 -2.80
CA LEU A 158 -14.07 -6.60 -3.78
C LEU A 158 -14.68 -5.33 -4.34
N ARG A 159 -13.87 -4.29 -4.42
CA ARG A 159 -14.27 -2.98 -4.95
C ARG A 159 -13.08 -2.17 -5.41
N GLU A 160 -13.34 -1.23 -6.30
CA GLU A 160 -12.37 -0.17 -6.61
C GLU A 160 -12.17 0.75 -5.41
N PRO A 161 -10.99 1.34 -5.23
CA PRO A 161 -10.79 2.41 -4.27
C PRO A 161 -11.69 3.60 -4.62
N LYS A 162 -12.00 4.45 -3.62
CA LYS A 162 -12.84 5.62 -3.86
C LYS A 162 -12.17 6.59 -4.84
N SER A 163 -12.93 7.11 -5.79
CA SER A 163 -12.42 8.02 -6.82
C SER A 163 -11.78 9.29 -6.26
N PHE A 164 -12.22 9.74 -5.07
CA PHE A 164 -11.62 10.89 -4.40
C PHE A 164 -10.28 10.60 -3.71
N PHE A 165 -9.80 9.35 -3.79
CA PHE A 165 -8.43 8.95 -3.43
C PHE A 165 -7.65 8.39 -4.62
N THR A 166 -8.22 8.42 -5.81
CA THR A 166 -7.64 7.78 -6.99
C THR A 166 -7.58 8.80 -8.13
N PRO A 167 -6.44 9.46 -8.33
CA PRO A 167 -6.27 10.47 -9.36
C PRO A 167 -6.55 9.98 -10.78
N ASP A 168 -6.17 8.75 -11.11
CA ASP A 168 -6.44 8.13 -12.41
C ASP A 168 -7.15 6.76 -12.26
N PRO A 169 -8.50 6.76 -12.13
CA PRO A 169 -9.25 5.51 -12.05
C PRO A 169 -9.14 4.63 -13.30
N ALA A 170 -8.91 5.21 -14.47
CA ALA A 170 -8.79 4.45 -15.70
C ALA A 170 -7.47 3.67 -15.73
N GLU A 171 -6.36 4.29 -15.34
CA GLU A 171 -5.07 3.63 -15.19
C GLU A 171 -5.13 2.57 -14.09
N ASN A 172 -5.76 2.89 -12.95
CA ASN A 172 -5.93 1.93 -11.86
C ASN A 172 -6.66 0.65 -12.31
N ARG A 173 -7.68 0.77 -13.18
CA ARG A 173 -8.35 -0.40 -13.79
C ARG A 173 -7.45 -1.18 -14.72
N ARG A 174 -6.56 -0.51 -15.48
CA ARG A 174 -5.55 -1.20 -16.30
C ARG A 174 -4.59 -2.01 -15.42
N SER A 175 -4.13 -1.41 -14.31
CA SER A 175 -3.32 -2.08 -13.29
C SER A 175 -4.05 -3.29 -12.69
N ALA A 176 -5.32 -3.15 -12.31
CA ALA A 176 -6.12 -4.25 -11.79
C ALA A 176 -6.27 -5.39 -12.80
N LYS A 177 -6.55 -5.08 -14.06
CA LYS A 177 -6.64 -6.08 -15.14
C LYS A 177 -5.32 -6.82 -15.37
N ARG A 178 -4.19 -6.09 -15.32
CA ARG A 178 -2.85 -6.68 -15.41
C ARG A 178 -2.63 -7.69 -14.28
N LEU A 179 -2.92 -7.29 -13.04
CA LEU A 179 -2.74 -8.14 -11.86
C LEU A 179 -3.69 -9.36 -11.85
N GLY A 180 -4.91 -9.22 -12.34
CA GLY A 180 -5.84 -10.33 -12.49
C GLY A 180 -5.33 -11.44 -13.42
N ARG A 181 -4.53 -11.09 -14.45
CA ARG A 181 -3.94 -12.07 -15.39
C ARG A 181 -2.84 -12.93 -14.78
N LEU A 182 -2.29 -12.54 -13.63
CA LEU A 182 -1.33 -13.35 -12.88
C LEU A 182 -2.01 -14.56 -12.22
N GLU A 183 -3.34 -14.53 -12.12
CA GLU A 183 -4.16 -15.57 -11.47
C GLU A 183 -3.62 -15.96 -10.08
N PRO A 184 -3.47 -15.01 -9.14
CA PRO A 184 -2.88 -15.28 -7.83
C PRO A 184 -3.66 -16.35 -7.06
N LEU A 185 -2.99 -17.07 -6.14
CA LEU A 185 -3.62 -18.01 -5.21
C LEU A 185 -3.93 -17.36 -3.85
N LEU A 186 -3.25 -16.26 -3.54
CA LEU A 186 -3.51 -15.43 -2.36
C LEU A 186 -3.38 -13.97 -2.75
N VAL A 187 -4.38 -13.16 -2.40
CA VAL A 187 -4.33 -11.70 -2.58
C VAL A 187 -4.43 -11.02 -1.22
N LEU A 188 -3.48 -10.15 -0.95
CA LEU A 188 -3.34 -9.31 0.24
C LEU A 188 -3.56 -7.85 -0.18
N PHE A 189 -4.35 -7.09 0.59
CA PHE A 189 -4.82 -5.75 0.23
C PHE A 189 -4.30 -4.72 1.22
N GLY A 190 -4.18 -3.46 0.82
CA GLY A 190 -4.01 -2.34 1.75
C GLY A 190 -5.21 -2.22 2.70
N HIS A 191 -6.43 -2.45 2.16
CA HIS A 191 -7.68 -2.40 2.93
C HIS A 191 -8.53 -3.66 2.73
N GLY A 192 -8.84 -4.33 3.83
CA GLY A 192 -9.71 -5.50 3.87
C GLY A 192 -8.96 -6.82 4.10
N PRO A 193 -9.71 -7.90 4.36
CA PRO A 193 -9.13 -9.21 4.64
C PRO A 193 -8.50 -9.84 3.39
N PRO A 194 -7.54 -10.78 3.59
CA PRO A 194 -6.98 -11.58 2.51
C PRO A 194 -8.05 -12.35 1.73
N VAL A 195 -7.85 -12.47 0.41
CA VAL A 195 -8.72 -13.27 -0.47
C VAL A 195 -7.98 -14.52 -0.94
N ARG A 196 -8.58 -15.70 -0.66
CA ARG A 196 -8.07 -17.02 -1.06
C ARG A 196 -8.93 -17.67 -2.15
N ASP A 197 -10.24 -17.35 -2.25
CA ASP A 197 -11.07 -17.71 -3.43
C ASP A 197 -10.81 -16.68 -4.54
N THR A 198 -9.66 -16.80 -5.17
CA THR A 198 -9.13 -15.80 -6.12
C THR A 198 -9.84 -15.83 -7.48
N ARG A 199 -10.69 -16.83 -7.75
CA ARG A 199 -11.55 -16.83 -8.97
C ARG A 199 -12.44 -15.59 -9.00
N LYS A 200 -12.98 -15.17 -7.85
CA LYS A 200 -13.77 -13.93 -7.74
C LYS A 200 -12.93 -12.70 -8.00
N PHE A 201 -11.67 -12.67 -7.52
CA PHE A 201 -10.73 -11.58 -7.79
C PHE A 201 -10.41 -11.49 -9.29
N VAL A 202 -10.04 -12.59 -9.94
CA VAL A 202 -9.75 -12.64 -11.37
C VAL A 202 -10.95 -12.18 -12.20
N SER A 203 -12.15 -12.71 -11.89
CA SER A 203 -13.39 -12.31 -12.58
C SER A 203 -13.72 -10.84 -12.38
N PHE A 204 -13.52 -10.31 -11.16
CA PHE A 204 -13.72 -8.90 -10.88
C PHE A 204 -12.76 -8.02 -11.68
N CYS A 205 -11.46 -8.33 -11.67
CA CYS A 205 -10.47 -7.62 -12.47
C CYS A 205 -10.80 -7.62 -13.97
N ALA A 206 -11.29 -8.75 -14.50
CA ALA A 206 -11.67 -8.85 -15.90
C ALA A 206 -12.91 -8.03 -16.25
N SER A 207 -13.78 -7.74 -15.29
CA SER A 207 -15.02 -6.98 -15.50
C SER A 207 -14.85 -5.46 -15.46
N LEU A 208 -13.71 -4.95 -15.00
CA LEU A 208 -13.39 -3.51 -14.94
C LEU A 208 -13.10 -2.96 -16.35
#